data_01e53830cecba5aa6ea1198ca98a4943
#
_entry.id   01e53830cecba5aa6ea1198ca98a4943
#
_cell.length_a   1.000
_cell.length_b   1.000
_cell.length_c   1.000
_cell.angle_alpha   90.00
_cell.angle_beta   90.00
_cell.angle_gamma   90.00
#
_symmetry.space_group_name_H-M   'P 1'
#
loop_
_entity.id
_entity.type
_entity.pdbx_description
1 polymer ?
#
loop_
_entity_poly.entity_id
_entity_poly.type
_entity_poly.pdbx_seq_one_letter_code
_entity_poly.pdbx_strand_id
1 'polypeptide(L)'
;DETDGLVVEGTRHNVVNNQVCVVTYKGSNTKVTGLMDIKNAGSIALADGSVPVGKYTRQAMVNAGMLEKADDVSKISTTDISEALGGVEINECANVGAVTSAVAEGSNEVGTVYYSDTYGLEDRLEILEKIPYDLTGDVIYPVAQIQNSEADEAEAATAKEFVDFLI
;
A
#
# COMPACT_ATOMS: atom_id res chain seq x y z
N ASP A 1 14.41 -4.11 11.93
CA ASP A 1 14.25 -5.34 12.70
C ASP A 1 15.29 -6.40 12.33
N GLU A 2 15.40 -6.80 11.05
CA GLU A 2 16.44 -7.75 10.60
C GLU A 2 17.83 -7.12 10.68
N THR A 3 17.97 -5.87 10.25
CA THR A 3 19.22 -5.08 10.37
C THR A 3 19.59 -4.75 11.80
N ASP A 4 18.61 -4.75 12.71
CA ASP A 4 18.81 -4.51 14.14
C ASP A 4 19.19 -5.80 14.91
N GLY A 5 19.29 -6.94 14.22
CA GLY A 5 19.64 -8.23 14.81
C GLY A 5 18.53 -8.84 15.68
N LEU A 6 17.29 -8.41 15.48
CA LEU A 6 16.13 -8.90 16.26
C LEU A 6 15.49 -10.16 15.66
N VAL A 7 15.86 -10.52 14.43
CA VAL A 7 15.33 -11.71 13.76
C VAL A 7 16.26 -12.89 13.98
N VAL A 8 15.70 -14.05 14.28
CA VAL A 8 16.46 -15.31 14.34
C VAL A 8 16.92 -15.64 12.90
N GLU A 9 18.24 -15.83 12.74
CA GLU A 9 18.85 -16.08 11.44
C GLU A 9 18.21 -17.28 10.73
N GLY A 10 17.92 -17.11 9.42
CA GLY A 10 17.36 -18.17 8.57
C GLY A 10 15.86 -18.43 8.76
N THR A 11 15.15 -17.67 9.62
CA THR A 11 13.71 -17.87 9.85
C THR A 11 12.81 -16.93 9.04
N ARG A 12 13.39 -15.99 8.27
CA ARG A 12 12.61 -15.07 7.46
C ARG A 12 12.17 -15.73 6.16
N HIS A 13 10.85 -15.79 5.94
CA HIS A 13 10.23 -16.35 4.75
C HIS A 13 9.19 -15.39 4.19
N ASN A 14 9.09 -15.29 2.87
CA ASN A 14 8.01 -14.57 2.21
C ASN A 14 6.79 -15.50 2.15
N VAL A 15 5.68 -15.10 2.76
CA VAL A 15 4.49 -15.95 2.93
C VAL A 15 3.43 -15.61 1.90
N VAL A 16 3.08 -14.34 1.78
CA VAL A 16 2.04 -13.86 0.86
C VAL A 16 2.47 -12.59 0.16
N ASN A 17 1.96 -12.41 -1.05
CA ASN A 17 2.05 -11.16 -1.78
C ASN A 17 0.72 -10.41 -1.66
N ASN A 18 0.82 -9.09 -1.59
CA ASN A 18 -0.32 -8.21 -1.75
C ASN A 18 -0.14 -7.39 -3.04
N GLN A 19 -1.10 -6.55 -3.38
CA GLN A 19 -1.01 -5.70 -4.56
C GLN A 19 -1.69 -4.37 -4.28
N VAL A 20 -1.09 -3.27 -4.74
CA VAL A 20 -1.71 -1.95 -4.67
C VAL A 20 -2.77 -1.85 -5.77
N CYS A 21 -3.92 -1.29 -5.42
CA CYS A 21 -5.04 -1.11 -6.33
C CYS A 21 -5.46 0.36 -6.37
N VAL A 22 -5.90 0.81 -7.54
CA VAL A 22 -6.69 2.02 -7.68
C VAL A 22 -8.15 1.64 -7.49
N VAL A 23 -8.83 2.30 -6.55
CA VAL A 23 -10.23 2.02 -6.21
C VAL A 23 -11.08 3.28 -6.31
N THR A 24 -12.38 3.08 -6.52
CA THR A 24 -13.41 4.10 -6.45
C THR A 24 -14.61 3.59 -5.63
N TYR A 25 -15.51 4.47 -5.22
CA TYR A 25 -16.74 4.04 -4.57
C TYR A 25 -17.78 3.55 -5.60
N LYS A 26 -18.60 2.59 -5.21
CA LYS A 26 -19.67 2.06 -6.06
C LYS A 26 -20.61 3.18 -6.55
N GLY A 27 -20.81 3.22 -7.86
CA GLY A 27 -21.68 4.21 -8.48
C GLY A 27 -21.07 5.60 -8.65
N SER A 28 -19.75 5.74 -8.49
CA SER A 28 -19.03 7.01 -8.71
C SER A 28 -19.18 7.56 -10.13
N ASN A 29 -19.35 6.65 -11.11
CA ASN A 29 -19.28 6.97 -12.54
C ASN A 29 -17.99 7.72 -12.93
N THR A 30 -16.90 7.42 -12.22
CA THR A 30 -15.58 7.99 -12.50
C THR A 30 -15.14 7.72 -13.93
N LYS A 31 -14.35 8.63 -14.49
CA LYS A 31 -13.69 8.44 -15.78
C LYS A 31 -12.30 7.81 -15.64
N VAL A 32 -11.84 7.66 -14.42
CA VAL A 32 -10.55 7.03 -14.11
C VAL A 32 -10.66 5.52 -14.36
N THR A 33 -9.70 4.98 -15.08
CA THR A 33 -9.60 3.54 -15.37
C THR A 33 -8.44 2.88 -14.62
N GLY A 34 -7.48 3.64 -14.13
CA GLY A 34 -6.32 3.16 -13.42
C GLY A 34 -5.34 4.26 -13.04
N LEU A 35 -4.10 3.85 -12.73
CA LEU A 35 -3.07 4.79 -12.28
C LEU A 35 -2.72 5.83 -13.35
N MET A 36 -2.61 5.42 -14.62
CA MET A 36 -2.13 6.30 -15.70
C MET A 36 -3.05 7.49 -15.99
N ASP A 37 -4.32 7.36 -15.69
CA ASP A 37 -5.32 8.41 -15.93
C ASP A 37 -5.95 8.94 -14.63
N ILE A 38 -5.35 8.64 -13.47
CA ILE A 38 -5.82 9.05 -12.14
C ILE A 38 -5.99 10.57 -12.00
N LYS A 39 -5.26 11.34 -12.79
CA LYS A 39 -5.36 12.80 -12.88
C LYS A 39 -6.74 13.29 -13.34
N ASN A 40 -7.55 12.42 -13.95
CA ASN A 40 -8.90 12.75 -14.41
C ASN A 40 -9.95 12.67 -13.27
N ALA A 41 -9.54 12.23 -12.07
CA ALA A 41 -10.39 12.26 -10.89
C ALA A 41 -10.67 13.69 -10.41
N GLY A 42 -11.82 13.90 -9.83
CA GLY A 42 -12.15 15.16 -9.14
C GLY A 42 -11.37 15.31 -7.83
N SER A 43 -11.12 14.21 -7.14
CA SER A 43 -10.30 14.17 -5.92
C SER A 43 -9.70 12.78 -5.68
N ILE A 44 -8.52 12.75 -5.07
CA ILE A 44 -7.75 11.51 -4.81
C ILE A 44 -7.44 11.42 -3.32
N ALA A 45 -7.69 10.27 -2.70
CA ALA A 45 -7.19 9.95 -1.38
C ALA A 45 -5.88 9.13 -1.50
N LEU A 46 -4.80 9.61 -0.90
CA LEU A 46 -3.50 8.95 -0.87
C LEU A 46 -2.98 8.87 0.56
N ALA A 47 -2.36 7.76 0.91
CA ALA A 47 -1.65 7.68 2.18
C ALA A 47 -0.37 8.53 2.14
N ASP A 48 0.03 9.03 3.32
CA ASP A 48 1.32 9.70 3.52
C ASP A 48 2.48 8.85 2.99
N GLY A 49 3.53 9.50 2.51
CA GLY A 49 4.69 8.83 1.92
C GLY A 49 5.46 7.92 2.87
N SER A 50 5.38 8.13 4.17
CA SER A 50 5.99 7.26 5.19
C SER A 50 5.22 5.96 5.41
N VAL A 51 3.94 5.92 5.00
CA VAL A 51 3.10 4.73 5.06
C VAL A 51 3.43 3.81 3.87
N PRO A 52 3.56 2.49 4.06
CA PRO A 52 3.97 1.58 2.98
C PRO A 52 3.16 1.71 1.69
N VAL A 53 1.82 1.74 1.74
CA VAL A 53 0.99 1.90 0.54
C VAL A 53 1.21 3.25 -0.15
N GLY A 54 1.45 4.32 0.62
CA GLY A 54 1.78 5.65 0.11
C GLY A 54 3.14 5.66 -0.60
N LYS A 55 4.12 4.92 -0.06
CA LYS A 55 5.43 4.73 -0.69
C LYS A 55 5.33 3.93 -1.99
N TYR A 56 4.61 2.80 -1.99
CA TYR A 56 4.39 1.99 -3.19
C TYR A 56 3.66 2.77 -4.29
N THR A 57 2.67 3.57 -3.93
CA THR A 57 1.94 4.42 -4.88
C THR A 57 2.87 5.45 -5.54
N ARG A 58 3.70 6.13 -4.76
CA ARG A 58 4.70 7.09 -5.27
C ARG A 58 5.72 6.41 -6.17
N GLN A 59 6.20 5.23 -5.78
CA GLN A 59 7.11 4.44 -6.59
C GLN A 59 6.49 4.06 -7.94
N ALA A 60 5.22 3.64 -7.93
CA ALA A 60 4.50 3.32 -9.16
C ALA A 60 4.34 4.55 -10.07
N MET A 61 4.01 5.71 -9.51
CA MET A 61 3.91 6.96 -10.26
C MET A 61 5.25 7.39 -10.88
N VAL A 62 6.36 7.23 -10.14
CA VAL A 62 7.72 7.51 -10.67
C VAL A 62 8.06 6.53 -11.80
N ASN A 63 7.83 5.22 -11.59
CA ASN A 63 8.14 4.20 -12.59
C ASN A 63 7.25 4.32 -13.84
N ALA A 64 6.03 4.83 -13.70
CA ALA A 64 5.12 5.15 -14.80
C ALA A 64 5.46 6.48 -15.51
N GLY A 65 6.46 7.22 -15.04
CA GLY A 65 6.86 8.50 -15.63
C GLY A 65 5.90 9.66 -15.32
N MET A 66 5.05 9.51 -14.31
CA MET A 66 4.09 10.53 -13.87
C MET A 66 4.72 11.53 -12.90
N LEU A 67 5.74 11.11 -12.18
CA LEU A 67 6.53 11.92 -11.25
C LEU A 67 8.01 11.86 -11.61
N GLU A 68 8.75 12.89 -11.25
CA GLU A 68 10.21 12.90 -11.36
C GLU A 68 10.85 11.86 -10.44
N LYS A 69 12.01 11.34 -10.87
CA LYS A 69 12.79 10.41 -10.04
C LYS A 69 13.29 11.11 -8.78
N ALA A 70 13.15 10.44 -7.64
CA ALA A 70 13.64 10.89 -6.35
C ALA A 70 14.49 9.79 -5.70
N ASP A 71 15.51 10.19 -4.93
CA ASP A 71 16.35 9.24 -4.18
C ASP A 71 15.52 8.50 -3.11
N ASP A 72 14.51 9.16 -2.58
CA ASP A 72 13.57 8.61 -1.60
C ASP A 72 12.15 9.04 -1.97
N VAL A 73 11.41 8.15 -2.60
CA VAL A 73 10.03 8.42 -3.06
C VAL A 73 9.08 8.73 -1.90
N SER A 74 9.39 8.30 -0.67
CA SER A 74 8.56 8.58 0.50
C SER A 74 8.49 10.07 0.86
N LYS A 75 9.45 10.86 0.36
CA LYS A 75 9.52 12.31 0.58
C LYS A 75 8.80 13.15 -0.46
N ILE A 76 8.28 12.53 -1.52
CA ILE A 76 7.45 13.24 -2.50
C ILE A 76 6.14 13.62 -1.81
N SER A 77 5.89 14.92 -1.67
CA SER A 77 4.70 15.42 -1.00
C SER A 77 3.44 15.25 -1.86
N THR A 78 2.27 15.25 -1.23
CA THR A 78 0.99 15.26 -1.96
C THR A 78 0.79 16.55 -2.76
N THR A 79 1.44 17.65 -2.35
CA THR A 79 1.49 18.88 -3.13
C THR A 79 2.24 18.68 -4.45
N ASP A 80 3.43 18.09 -4.41
CA ASP A 80 4.22 17.79 -5.61
C ASP A 80 3.45 16.85 -6.55
N ILE A 81 2.77 15.84 -6.00
CA ILE A 81 1.92 14.92 -6.77
C ILE A 81 0.77 15.69 -7.43
N SER A 82 0.06 16.53 -6.67
CA SER A 82 -1.03 17.34 -7.19
C SER A 82 -0.58 18.22 -8.36
N GLU A 83 0.55 18.91 -8.21
CA GLU A 83 1.13 19.75 -9.27
C GLU A 83 1.48 18.94 -10.52
N ALA A 84 2.14 17.80 -10.35
CA ALA A 84 2.50 16.91 -11.44
C ALA A 84 1.27 16.33 -12.18
N LEU A 85 0.17 16.15 -11.47
CA LEU A 85 -1.10 15.66 -12.02
C LEU A 85 -2.02 16.80 -12.55
N GLY A 86 -1.53 18.04 -12.60
CA GLY A 86 -2.27 19.18 -13.16
C GLY A 86 -3.16 19.89 -12.16
N GLY A 87 -2.90 19.77 -10.86
CA GLY A 87 -3.60 20.46 -9.78
C GLY A 87 -4.83 19.71 -9.25
N VAL A 88 -4.90 18.39 -9.43
CA VAL A 88 -5.98 17.58 -8.87
C VAL A 88 -5.96 17.65 -7.32
N GLU A 89 -7.12 17.71 -6.71
CA GLU A 89 -7.24 17.72 -5.26
C GLU A 89 -6.78 16.38 -4.67
N ILE A 90 -5.84 16.42 -3.71
CA ILE A 90 -5.34 15.24 -3.01
C ILE A 90 -5.61 15.39 -1.51
N ASN A 91 -6.31 14.42 -0.94
CA ASN A 91 -6.50 14.25 0.48
C ASN A 91 -5.43 13.28 1.00
N GLU A 92 -4.47 13.80 1.78
CA GLU A 92 -3.47 12.98 2.44
C GLU A 92 -4.04 12.27 3.66
N CYS A 93 -3.88 10.98 3.72
CA CYS A 93 -4.39 10.12 4.78
C CYS A 93 -3.24 9.53 5.61
N ALA A 94 -3.44 9.43 6.92
CA ALA A 94 -2.43 8.93 7.86
C ALA A 94 -2.15 7.42 7.74
N ASN A 95 -3.04 6.67 7.11
CA ASN A 95 -2.90 5.21 6.91
C ASN A 95 -3.84 4.72 5.81
N VAL A 96 -3.67 3.45 5.40
CA VAL A 96 -4.49 2.85 4.33
C VAL A 96 -5.96 2.73 4.71
N GLY A 97 -6.29 2.48 5.96
CA GLY A 97 -7.68 2.41 6.44
C GLY A 97 -8.42 3.73 6.27
N ALA A 98 -7.74 4.87 6.47
CA ALA A 98 -8.29 6.20 6.23
C ALA A 98 -8.52 6.46 4.74
N VAL A 99 -7.63 5.99 3.85
CA VAL A 99 -7.85 6.04 2.39
C VAL A 99 -9.07 5.22 2.01
N THR A 100 -9.15 3.97 2.50
CA THR A 100 -10.26 3.05 2.23
C THR A 100 -11.60 3.68 2.64
N SER A 101 -11.66 4.25 3.85
CA SER A 101 -12.87 4.93 4.35
C SER A 101 -13.23 6.15 3.51
N ALA A 102 -12.25 7.02 3.19
CA ALA A 102 -12.49 8.23 2.41
C ALA A 102 -13.10 7.93 1.03
N VAL A 103 -12.64 6.86 0.38
CA VAL A 103 -13.20 6.43 -0.91
C VAL A 103 -14.54 5.73 -0.72
N ALA A 104 -14.65 4.77 0.21
CA ALA A 104 -15.88 4.00 0.41
C ALA A 104 -17.08 4.87 0.85
N GLU A 105 -16.83 6.01 1.49
CA GLU A 105 -17.82 6.98 1.90
C GLU A 105 -18.10 8.07 0.83
N GLY A 106 -17.35 8.04 -0.29
CA GLY A 106 -17.48 9.01 -1.36
C GLY A 106 -16.92 10.40 -1.04
N SER A 107 -16.11 10.53 0.03
CA SER A 107 -15.42 11.80 0.35
C SER A 107 -14.33 12.11 -0.67
N ASN A 108 -13.74 11.08 -1.28
CA ASN A 108 -12.84 11.20 -2.42
C ASN A 108 -13.31 10.27 -3.55
N GLU A 109 -13.10 10.69 -4.79
CA GLU A 109 -13.55 9.93 -5.96
C GLU A 109 -12.76 8.64 -6.15
N VAL A 110 -11.45 8.71 -6.01
CA VAL A 110 -10.55 7.56 -6.14
C VAL A 110 -9.49 7.55 -5.03
N GLY A 111 -8.83 6.42 -4.86
CA GLY A 111 -7.69 6.30 -3.95
C GLY A 111 -6.87 5.06 -4.25
N THR A 112 -5.72 4.92 -3.56
CA THR A 112 -4.86 3.75 -3.66
C THR A 112 -4.82 3.01 -2.34
N VAL A 113 -5.17 1.73 -2.39
CA VAL A 113 -5.26 0.82 -1.24
C VAL A 113 -4.61 -0.52 -1.60
N TYR A 114 -4.44 -1.42 -0.64
CA TYR A 114 -4.08 -2.80 -0.97
C TYR A 114 -5.31 -3.60 -1.42
N TYR A 115 -5.08 -4.60 -2.25
CA TYR A 115 -6.14 -5.53 -2.65
C TYR A 115 -6.83 -6.19 -1.45
N SER A 116 -6.06 -6.51 -0.40
CA SER A 116 -6.61 -7.05 0.84
C SER A 116 -7.59 -6.11 1.56
N ASP A 117 -7.43 -4.78 1.41
CA ASP A 117 -8.31 -3.80 2.06
C ASP A 117 -9.68 -3.68 1.37
N THR A 118 -9.83 -4.24 0.19
CA THR A 118 -11.12 -4.25 -0.54
C THR A 118 -12.01 -5.41 -0.14
N TYR A 119 -11.47 -6.41 0.57
CA TYR A 119 -12.22 -7.59 0.99
C TYR A 119 -13.32 -7.23 2.00
N GLY A 120 -14.54 -7.68 1.72
CA GLY A 120 -15.73 -7.35 2.51
C GLY A 120 -16.30 -5.94 2.24
N LEU A 121 -15.77 -5.23 1.24
CA LEU A 121 -16.25 -3.90 0.82
C LEU A 121 -16.70 -3.88 -0.65
N GLU A 122 -16.95 -5.05 -1.25
CA GLU A 122 -17.29 -5.20 -2.66
C GLU A 122 -18.63 -4.53 -3.04
N ASP A 123 -19.48 -4.26 -2.07
CA ASP A 123 -20.72 -3.50 -2.20
C ASP A 123 -20.50 -1.97 -2.14
N ARG A 124 -19.37 -1.50 -1.63
CA ARG A 124 -19.03 -0.08 -1.43
C ARG A 124 -17.90 0.39 -2.32
N LEU A 125 -16.95 -0.47 -2.65
CA LEU A 125 -15.77 -0.18 -3.45
C LEU A 125 -15.79 -0.94 -4.78
N GLU A 126 -15.17 -0.33 -5.76
CA GLU A 126 -14.87 -0.92 -7.06
C GLU A 126 -13.38 -0.78 -7.36
N ILE A 127 -12.73 -1.88 -7.74
CA ILE A 127 -11.34 -1.90 -8.15
C ILE A 127 -11.29 -1.49 -9.62
N LEU A 128 -10.62 -0.39 -9.92
CA LEU A 128 -10.39 0.09 -11.27
C LEU A 128 -9.19 -0.60 -11.90
N GLU A 129 -8.12 -0.74 -11.13
CA GLU A 129 -6.88 -1.38 -11.58
C GLU A 129 -6.15 -2.00 -10.39
N LYS A 130 -5.56 -3.18 -10.61
CA LYS A 130 -4.49 -3.72 -9.78
C LYS A 130 -3.17 -3.28 -10.40
N ILE A 131 -2.44 -2.40 -9.71
CA ILE A 131 -1.19 -1.82 -10.24
C ILE A 131 -0.15 -2.92 -10.42
N PRO A 132 0.43 -3.07 -11.62
CA PRO A 132 1.42 -4.12 -11.89
C PRO A 132 2.67 -4.03 -10.99
N TYR A 133 3.26 -5.17 -10.65
CA TYR A 133 4.47 -5.22 -9.80
C TYR A 133 5.71 -4.60 -10.42
N ASP A 134 5.80 -4.51 -11.75
CA ASP A 134 6.86 -3.78 -12.44
C ASP A 134 6.81 -2.26 -12.18
N LEU A 135 5.66 -1.72 -11.74
CA LEU A 135 5.53 -0.34 -11.29
C LEU A 135 5.73 -0.17 -9.79
N THR A 136 5.14 -1.03 -8.95
CA THR A 136 5.25 -0.90 -7.49
C THR A 136 6.51 -1.53 -6.90
N GLY A 137 7.08 -2.52 -7.57
CA GLY A 137 7.90 -3.57 -6.95
C GLY A 137 7.02 -4.59 -6.23
N ASP A 138 7.64 -5.67 -5.73
CA ASP A 138 6.94 -6.72 -5.01
C ASP A 138 6.41 -6.22 -3.66
N VAL A 139 5.14 -6.45 -3.41
CA VAL A 139 4.49 -6.17 -2.11
C VAL A 139 4.42 -7.48 -1.35
N ILE A 140 5.38 -7.70 -0.46
CA ILE A 140 5.59 -8.98 0.23
C ILE A 140 5.30 -8.84 1.71
N TYR A 141 4.57 -9.80 2.27
CA TYR A 141 4.43 -10.00 3.71
C TYR A 141 5.34 -11.13 4.16
N PRO A 142 6.48 -10.82 4.79
CA PRO A 142 7.36 -11.83 5.36
C PRO A 142 6.89 -12.23 6.75
N VAL A 143 7.23 -13.45 7.15
CA VAL A 143 7.20 -13.92 8.53
C VAL A 143 8.62 -14.22 8.97
N ALA A 144 8.92 -14.01 10.24
CA ALA A 144 10.18 -14.38 10.86
C ALA A 144 9.99 -14.60 12.37
N GLN A 145 10.81 -15.48 12.95
CA GLN A 145 10.91 -15.59 14.40
C GLN A 145 11.73 -14.43 14.95
N ILE A 146 11.23 -13.78 15.98
CA ILE A 146 11.92 -12.68 16.67
C ILE A 146 12.70 -13.23 17.86
N GLN A 147 13.90 -12.70 18.07
CA GLN A 147 14.65 -12.92 19.31
C GLN A 147 13.96 -12.16 20.46
N ASN A 148 13.56 -12.88 21.48
CA ASN A 148 13.02 -12.33 22.71
C ASN A 148 13.80 -12.89 23.90
N SER A 149 14.53 -12.02 24.60
CA SER A 149 15.33 -12.41 25.76
C SER A 149 14.49 -12.84 26.98
N GLU A 150 13.19 -12.55 26.97
CA GLU A 150 12.25 -12.90 28.05
C GLU A 150 11.49 -14.20 27.73
N ALA A 151 11.58 -14.71 26.48
CA ALA A 151 10.92 -15.95 26.09
C ALA A 151 11.64 -17.18 26.66
N ASP A 152 10.87 -18.12 27.16
CA ASP A 152 11.37 -19.43 27.52
C ASP A 152 11.52 -20.38 26.31
N GLU A 153 12.08 -21.59 26.54
CA GLU A 153 12.29 -22.57 25.47
C GLU A 153 10.98 -23.04 24.83
N ALA A 154 9.88 -23.10 25.58
CA ALA A 154 8.58 -23.54 25.05
C ALA A 154 7.95 -22.46 24.16
N GLU A 155 8.06 -21.20 24.54
CA GLU A 155 7.61 -20.06 23.74
C GLU A 155 8.42 -19.94 22.44
N ALA A 156 9.74 -20.09 22.51
CA ALA A 156 10.60 -20.08 21.34
C ALA A 156 10.30 -21.24 20.38
N ALA A 157 10.03 -22.45 20.91
CA ALA A 157 9.63 -23.61 20.12
C ALA A 157 8.26 -23.39 19.44
N THR A 158 7.28 -22.84 20.18
CA THR A 158 5.95 -22.53 19.65
C THR A 158 6.01 -21.48 18.52
N ALA A 159 6.83 -20.43 18.70
CA ALA A 159 7.05 -19.42 17.66
C ALA A 159 7.64 -20.04 16.38
N LYS A 160 8.60 -20.96 16.54
CA LYS A 160 9.18 -21.70 15.40
C LYS A 160 8.12 -22.56 14.71
N GLU A 161 7.33 -23.34 15.46
CA GLU A 161 6.26 -24.17 14.90
C GLU A 161 5.23 -23.32 14.13
N PHE A 162 4.91 -22.12 14.63
CA PHE A 162 4.02 -21.20 13.92
C PHE A 162 4.62 -20.70 12.60
N VAL A 163 5.89 -20.33 12.58
CA VAL A 163 6.57 -19.97 11.34
C VAL A 163 6.58 -21.13 10.35
N ASP A 164 6.93 -22.34 10.82
CA ASP A 164 6.96 -23.56 9.99
C ASP A 164 5.57 -23.92 9.43
N PHE A 165 4.49 -23.60 10.15
CA PHE A 165 3.11 -23.80 9.70
C PHE A 165 2.71 -22.85 8.56
N LEU A 166 3.28 -21.64 8.53
CA LEU A 166 2.93 -20.62 7.54
C LEU A 166 3.67 -20.76 6.20
N ILE A 167 4.75 -21.54 6.16
CA ILE A 167 5.60 -21.75 4.98
C ILE A 167 5.35 -23.12 4.37
#